data_8dd0c9d8116d7f2cc0349c99dba50d6b
#
_entry.id   8dd0c9d8116d7f2cc0349c99dba50d6b
#
_cell.length_a   1.000
_cell.length_b   1.000
_cell.length_c   1.000
_cell.angle_alpha   90.00
_cell.angle_beta   90.00
_cell.angle_gamma   90.00
#
_symmetry.space_group_name_H-M   'P 1'
#
loop_
_entity.id
_entity.type
_entity.pdbx_description
1 polymer ?
#
loop_
_entity_poly.entity_id
_entity_poly.type
_entity_poly.pdbx_seq_one_letter_code
_entity_poly.pdbx_strand_id
1 'polypeptide(L)'
;MEYRSTFQSIISLHQEELPLNLREREQKLPINGERIVTVTGIRRCGKSSLLGLAINQLIESGVPRERILYIGFDDERFLSMGAEQLDEILQAYREMYPGQSLKDVYMFFDEIQLIDGWELFVLRVYKNYCKNIYVTGSTAKMLSGEMASALRGWPDEYREYPLNFNEYLSFKGIKANKYTEDGAAVLASAFRSYCKEGGFPQVVLTQGETEKTKILQSYFNTMLFHDLIEHYRISASPSVVRYVLKRVMNNLTKPTSVNAIYNELKSQGMKVSKDSLYQWLDYACNIFLFYRVPKYTKSLVKENTALPKYYMADIGLRMAVLLPQSEDEGKALENVVYMMLQRTLGEDERIFYFHDSEECDFVVQRGDQVAELLQVCWALDASNTEREVRGLLAASAFTGCTDCKIITHNQLTSIQRGDVTIEVLPVWKM
;
A
#
# COMPACT_ATOMS: atom_id res chain seq x y z
N MET A 1 -33.22 13.70 5.41
CA MET A 1 -33.03 14.31 4.06
C MET A 1 -33.13 13.15 3.07
N GLU A 2 -33.83 13.34 1.98
CA GLU A 2 -33.98 12.30 0.94
C GLU A 2 -32.84 12.42 -0.05
N TYR A 3 -32.03 11.34 -0.22
CA TYR A 3 -30.85 11.32 -1.10
C TYR A 3 -31.13 10.78 -2.49
N ARG A 4 -32.36 10.34 -2.77
CA ARG A 4 -32.74 9.63 -3.98
C ARG A 4 -32.37 10.38 -5.27
N SER A 5 -32.74 11.66 -5.38
CA SER A 5 -32.40 12.50 -6.53
C SER A 5 -30.89 12.72 -6.67
N THR A 6 -30.17 12.78 -5.56
CA THR A 6 -28.70 12.88 -5.56
C THR A 6 -28.08 11.62 -6.14
N PHE A 7 -28.54 10.44 -5.72
CA PHE A 7 -28.06 9.17 -6.28
C PHE A 7 -28.39 9.02 -7.76
N GLN A 8 -29.61 9.41 -8.19
CA GLN A 8 -29.97 9.40 -9.61
C GLN A 8 -29.03 10.27 -10.44
N SER A 9 -28.72 11.48 -9.96
CA SER A 9 -27.79 12.39 -10.62
C SER A 9 -26.38 11.81 -10.72
N ILE A 10 -25.84 11.23 -9.63
CA ILE A 10 -24.50 10.63 -9.60
C ILE A 10 -24.42 9.44 -10.55
N ILE A 11 -25.40 8.54 -10.52
CA ILE A 11 -25.46 7.38 -11.41
C ILE A 11 -25.48 7.81 -12.88
N SER A 12 -26.34 8.77 -13.23
CA SER A 12 -26.45 9.27 -14.61
C SER A 12 -25.15 9.90 -15.09
N LEU A 13 -24.57 10.80 -14.31
CA LEU A 13 -23.32 11.48 -14.68
C LEU A 13 -22.17 10.48 -14.89
N HIS A 14 -22.01 9.50 -13.99
CA HIS A 14 -20.98 8.49 -14.15
C HIS A 14 -21.20 7.63 -15.41
N GLN A 15 -22.44 7.23 -15.70
CA GLN A 15 -22.75 6.44 -16.89
C GLN A 15 -22.53 7.20 -18.20
N GLU A 16 -22.71 8.53 -18.22
CA GLU A 16 -22.42 9.39 -19.39
C GLU A 16 -20.93 9.44 -19.71
N GLU A 17 -20.06 9.38 -18.70
CA GLU A 17 -18.59 9.43 -18.85
C GLU A 17 -17.96 8.12 -19.34
N LEU A 18 -18.72 7.00 -19.36
CA LEU A 18 -18.18 5.70 -19.73
C LEU A 18 -17.92 5.57 -21.25
N PRO A 19 -16.83 4.90 -21.68
CA PRO A 19 -15.75 4.35 -20.86
C PRO A 19 -14.80 5.43 -20.35
N LEU A 20 -14.21 5.20 -19.17
CA LEU A 20 -13.31 6.14 -18.52
C LEU A 20 -11.93 6.17 -19.20
N ASN A 21 -11.34 7.35 -19.34
CA ASN A 21 -9.98 7.49 -19.88
C ASN A 21 -8.94 7.25 -18.78
N LEU A 22 -8.54 6.00 -18.61
CA LEU A 22 -7.61 5.56 -17.55
C LEU A 22 -6.35 4.92 -18.14
N ARG A 23 -5.27 4.92 -17.36
CA ARG A 23 -4.05 4.19 -17.68
C ARG A 23 -4.10 2.79 -17.06
N GLU A 24 -3.64 1.81 -17.81
CA GLU A 24 -3.58 0.42 -17.37
C GLU A 24 -2.72 0.24 -16.13
N ARG A 25 -3.16 -0.69 -15.26
CA ARG A 25 -2.45 -1.16 -14.07
C ARG A 25 -2.13 -2.64 -14.25
N GLU A 26 -1.07 -3.12 -13.57
CA GLU A 26 -0.75 -4.55 -13.53
C GLU A 26 -1.83 -5.33 -12.77
N GLN A 27 -2.33 -4.76 -11.67
CA GLN A 27 -3.43 -5.34 -10.90
C GLN A 27 -4.72 -5.33 -11.73
N LYS A 28 -5.40 -6.48 -11.81
CA LYS A 28 -6.73 -6.62 -12.43
C LYS A 28 -7.73 -7.14 -11.40
N LEU A 29 -8.95 -6.65 -11.48
CA LEU A 29 -10.05 -7.17 -10.66
C LEU A 29 -10.87 -8.20 -11.45
N PRO A 30 -11.40 -9.24 -10.80
CA PRO A 30 -12.30 -10.18 -11.45
C PRO A 30 -13.62 -9.47 -11.79
N ILE A 31 -14.14 -9.70 -12.99
CA ILE A 31 -15.44 -9.15 -13.43
C ILE A 31 -16.59 -10.15 -13.35
N ASN A 32 -16.31 -11.39 -12.93
CA ASN A 32 -17.29 -12.48 -12.75
C ASN A 32 -17.24 -12.93 -11.29
N GLY A 33 -17.74 -12.09 -10.38
CA GLY A 33 -17.56 -12.30 -8.95
C GLY A 33 -18.61 -13.22 -8.33
N GLU A 34 -18.15 -14.32 -7.73
CA GLU A 34 -18.93 -15.07 -6.73
C GLU A 34 -18.75 -14.51 -5.31
N ARG A 35 -17.85 -13.52 -5.15
CA ARG A 35 -17.48 -12.89 -3.88
C ARG A 35 -17.56 -11.36 -3.97
N ILE A 36 -17.65 -10.70 -2.83
CA ILE A 36 -17.57 -9.25 -2.74
C ILE A 36 -16.11 -8.85 -2.96
N VAL A 37 -15.83 -8.15 -4.05
CA VAL A 37 -14.48 -7.63 -4.34
C VAL A 37 -14.22 -6.42 -3.45
N THR A 38 -13.20 -6.50 -2.60
CA THR A 38 -12.80 -5.41 -1.72
C THR A 38 -11.42 -4.91 -2.12
N VAL A 39 -11.31 -3.61 -2.40
CA VAL A 39 -10.05 -2.98 -2.80
C VAL A 39 -9.59 -2.02 -1.71
N THR A 40 -8.45 -2.32 -1.12
CA THR A 40 -7.87 -1.50 -0.06
C THR A 40 -6.51 -0.97 -0.47
N GLY A 41 -6.01 0.02 0.25
CA GLY A 41 -4.70 0.61 0.00
C GLY A 41 -4.62 2.06 0.43
N ILE A 42 -3.41 2.59 0.47
CA ILE A 42 -3.15 3.96 0.88
C ILE A 42 -3.98 4.96 0.06
N ARG A 43 -4.42 6.04 0.67
CA ARG A 43 -5.11 7.13 -0.04
C ARG A 43 -4.30 7.59 -1.26
N ARG A 44 -4.96 7.84 -2.42
CA ARG A 44 -4.34 8.29 -3.68
C ARG A 44 -3.46 7.26 -4.43
N CYS A 45 -3.46 5.98 -4.04
CA CYS A 45 -2.72 4.95 -4.79
C CYS A 45 -3.38 4.52 -6.11
N GLY A 46 -4.68 4.82 -6.32
CA GLY A 46 -5.40 4.51 -7.56
C GLY A 46 -6.57 3.52 -7.41
N LYS A 47 -7.12 3.31 -6.20
CA LYS A 47 -8.25 2.39 -5.96
C LYS A 47 -9.47 2.69 -6.85
N SER A 48 -9.91 3.95 -6.90
CA SER A 48 -11.03 4.38 -7.77
C SER A 48 -10.72 4.14 -9.25
N SER A 49 -9.48 4.37 -9.68
CA SER A 49 -9.04 4.08 -11.04
C SER A 49 -9.06 2.57 -11.34
N LEU A 50 -8.70 1.73 -10.36
CA LEU A 50 -8.77 0.29 -10.51
C LEU A 50 -10.22 -0.21 -10.66
N LEU A 51 -11.19 0.38 -9.91
CA LEU A 51 -12.62 0.15 -10.15
C LEU A 51 -13.01 0.59 -11.56
N GLY A 52 -12.57 1.77 -11.98
CA GLY A 52 -12.83 2.28 -13.33
C GLY A 52 -12.29 1.38 -14.44
N LEU A 53 -11.11 0.79 -14.27
CA LEU A 53 -10.56 -0.21 -15.20
C LEU A 53 -11.44 -1.47 -15.27
N ALA A 54 -11.95 -1.95 -14.13
CA ALA A 54 -12.90 -3.06 -14.12
C ALA A 54 -14.22 -2.70 -14.83
N ILE A 55 -14.71 -1.47 -14.65
CA ILE A 55 -15.88 -0.96 -15.37
C ILE A 55 -15.61 -0.91 -16.87
N ASN A 56 -14.48 -0.37 -17.31
CA ASN A 56 -14.12 -0.36 -18.73
C ASN A 56 -14.08 -1.78 -19.33
N GLN A 57 -13.49 -2.73 -18.62
CA GLN A 57 -13.46 -4.14 -19.03
C GLN A 57 -14.87 -4.73 -19.16
N LEU A 58 -15.81 -4.38 -18.28
CA LEU A 58 -17.22 -4.78 -18.39
C LEU A 58 -17.88 -4.19 -19.65
N ILE A 59 -17.69 -2.89 -19.91
CA ILE A 59 -18.21 -2.22 -21.11
C ILE A 59 -17.63 -2.85 -22.39
N GLU A 60 -16.34 -3.12 -22.43
CA GLU A 60 -15.66 -3.81 -23.56
C GLU A 60 -16.21 -5.22 -23.78
N SER A 61 -16.62 -5.90 -22.71
CA SER A 61 -17.26 -7.23 -22.78
C SER A 61 -18.72 -7.18 -23.21
N GLY A 62 -19.30 -5.99 -23.46
CA GLY A 62 -20.65 -5.79 -23.94
C GLY A 62 -21.70 -5.56 -22.85
N VAL A 63 -21.28 -5.32 -21.59
CA VAL A 63 -22.23 -4.96 -20.52
C VAL A 63 -22.78 -3.56 -20.78
N PRO A 64 -24.12 -3.38 -20.84
CA PRO A 64 -24.73 -2.06 -21.03
C PRO A 64 -24.40 -1.10 -19.87
N ARG A 65 -24.23 0.19 -20.18
CA ARG A 65 -23.91 1.23 -19.18
C ARG A 65 -24.94 1.31 -18.05
N GLU A 66 -26.20 1.07 -18.37
CA GLU A 66 -27.32 1.06 -17.44
C GLU A 66 -27.19 -0.02 -16.36
N ARG A 67 -26.37 -1.05 -16.58
CA ARG A 67 -26.05 -2.08 -15.59
C ARG A 67 -24.89 -1.73 -14.70
N ILE A 68 -24.24 -0.58 -14.89
CA ILE A 68 -23.17 -0.08 -14.04
C ILE A 68 -23.76 0.91 -13.04
N LEU A 69 -23.70 0.57 -11.76
CA LEU A 69 -24.07 1.44 -10.65
C LEU A 69 -22.80 1.80 -9.88
N TYR A 70 -22.35 3.05 -9.98
CA TYR A 70 -21.18 3.55 -9.24
C TYR A 70 -21.59 4.68 -8.30
N ILE A 71 -21.14 4.62 -7.04
CA ILE A 71 -21.32 5.68 -6.03
C ILE A 71 -19.99 5.91 -5.33
N GLY A 72 -19.48 7.15 -5.37
CA GLY A 72 -18.35 7.61 -4.56
C GLY A 72 -18.87 8.29 -3.30
N PHE A 73 -18.53 7.76 -2.13
CA PHE A 73 -19.01 8.27 -0.84
C PHE A 73 -18.14 9.40 -0.28
N ASP A 74 -17.09 9.80 -0.98
CA ASP A 74 -16.27 10.99 -0.68
C ASP A 74 -16.91 12.31 -1.18
N ASP A 75 -18.12 12.24 -1.78
CA ASP A 75 -18.92 13.39 -2.16
C ASP A 75 -19.45 14.13 -0.92
N GLU A 76 -19.25 15.45 -0.86
CA GLU A 76 -19.65 16.29 0.29
C GLU A 76 -21.15 16.23 0.59
N ARG A 77 -21.98 15.87 -0.39
CA ARG A 77 -23.44 15.70 -0.20
C ARG A 77 -23.78 14.57 0.75
N PHE A 78 -22.82 13.65 1.01
CA PHE A 78 -23.01 12.49 1.91
C PHE A 78 -22.46 12.69 3.33
N LEU A 79 -21.91 13.85 3.67
CA LEU A 79 -21.29 14.10 5.00
C LEU A 79 -22.20 13.81 6.20
N SER A 80 -23.52 13.93 6.05
CA SER A 80 -24.50 13.66 7.14
C SER A 80 -25.31 12.38 6.91
N MET A 81 -24.88 11.53 5.95
CA MET A 81 -25.58 10.31 5.59
C MET A 81 -25.26 9.18 6.58
N GLY A 82 -26.28 8.44 7.01
CA GLY A 82 -26.12 7.22 7.81
C GLY A 82 -26.45 5.97 6.99
N ALA A 83 -26.20 4.80 7.59
CA ALA A 83 -26.44 3.52 6.93
C ALA A 83 -27.91 3.29 6.54
N GLU A 84 -28.86 3.91 7.25
CA GLU A 84 -30.30 3.79 6.99
C GLU A 84 -30.71 4.40 5.63
N GLN A 85 -29.93 5.39 5.12
CA GLN A 85 -30.18 6.00 3.81
C GLN A 85 -29.56 5.23 2.65
N LEU A 86 -28.67 4.25 2.89
CA LEU A 86 -28.05 3.43 1.82
C LEU A 86 -29.09 2.71 0.94
N ASP A 87 -30.27 2.40 1.49
CA ASP A 87 -31.33 1.73 0.72
C ASP A 87 -31.92 2.62 -0.38
N GLU A 88 -31.81 3.93 -0.23
CA GLU A 88 -32.24 4.90 -1.25
C GLU A 88 -31.45 4.75 -2.58
N ILE A 89 -30.22 4.18 -2.53
CA ILE A 89 -29.44 3.84 -3.74
C ILE A 89 -30.19 2.85 -4.61
N LEU A 90 -30.70 1.77 -3.99
CA LEU A 90 -31.44 0.73 -4.72
C LEU A 90 -32.79 1.24 -5.23
N GLN A 91 -33.42 2.13 -4.48
CA GLN A 91 -34.67 2.75 -4.88
C GLN A 91 -34.44 3.71 -6.06
N ALA A 92 -33.43 4.58 -6.00
CA ALA A 92 -33.02 5.48 -7.07
C ALA A 92 -32.76 4.71 -8.37
N TYR A 93 -31.99 3.63 -8.30
CA TYR A 93 -31.67 2.80 -9.45
C TYR A 93 -32.94 2.15 -10.07
N ARG A 94 -33.84 1.59 -9.24
CA ARG A 94 -35.09 0.97 -9.72
C ARG A 94 -36.02 1.98 -10.40
N GLU A 95 -36.03 3.22 -9.94
CA GLU A 95 -36.82 4.30 -10.56
C GLU A 95 -36.26 4.70 -11.92
N MET A 96 -34.91 4.73 -12.06
CA MET A 96 -34.26 5.01 -13.35
C MET A 96 -34.44 3.85 -14.34
N TYR A 97 -34.40 2.61 -13.87
CA TYR A 97 -34.41 1.41 -14.70
C TYR A 97 -35.43 0.36 -14.21
N PRO A 98 -36.76 0.64 -14.33
CA PRO A 98 -37.79 -0.22 -13.73
C PRO A 98 -37.87 -1.63 -14.32
N GLY A 99 -37.32 -1.84 -15.52
CA GLY A 99 -37.24 -3.16 -16.16
C GLY A 99 -35.98 -3.95 -15.88
N GLN A 100 -34.99 -3.37 -15.17
CA GLN A 100 -33.69 -3.98 -14.95
C GLN A 100 -33.67 -4.79 -13.64
N SER A 101 -33.32 -6.08 -13.73
CA SER A 101 -33.07 -6.90 -12.54
C SER A 101 -31.77 -6.48 -11.84
N LEU A 102 -31.81 -6.29 -10.51
CA LEU A 102 -30.62 -6.01 -9.72
C LEU A 102 -29.59 -7.15 -9.76
N LYS A 103 -29.99 -8.39 -10.11
CA LYS A 103 -29.06 -9.52 -10.23
C LYS A 103 -28.06 -9.34 -11.37
N ASP A 104 -28.41 -8.55 -12.39
CA ASP A 104 -27.59 -8.31 -13.57
C ASP A 104 -26.80 -7.01 -13.49
N VAL A 105 -26.87 -6.30 -12.36
CA VAL A 105 -26.19 -5.02 -12.12
C VAL A 105 -24.80 -5.28 -11.51
N TYR A 106 -23.86 -4.44 -11.86
CA TYR A 106 -22.54 -4.35 -11.25
C TYR A 106 -22.50 -3.11 -10.37
N MET A 107 -22.31 -3.32 -9.06
CA MET A 107 -22.37 -2.26 -8.05
C MET A 107 -20.98 -1.93 -7.54
N PHE A 108 -20.59 -0.66 -7.70
CA PHE A 108 -19.29 -0.12 -7.29
C PHE A 108 -19.51 0.95 -6.23
N PHE A 109 -19.02 0.69 -5.02
CA PHE A 109 -19.12 1.57 -3.87
C PHE A 109 -17.72 2.04 -3.47
N ASP A 110 -17.35 3.25 -3.89
CA ASP A 110 -16.02 3.80 -3.68
C ASP A 110 -15.97 4.58 -2.37
N GLU A 111 -14.90 4.35 -1.56
CA GLU A 111 -14.69 4.91 -0.21
C GLU A 111 -15.88 4.70 0.74
N ILE A 112 -16.56 3.53 0.66
CA ILE A 112 -17.80 3.22 1.41
C ILE A 112 -17.61 3.24 2.93
N GLN A 113 -16.38 3.06 3.43
CA GLN A 113 -16.07 3.13 4.86
C GLN A 113 -16.33 4.50 5.49
N LEU A 114 -16.64 5.52 4.69
CA LEU A 114 -17.07 6.82 5.19
C LEU A 114 -18.48 6.78 5.79
N ILE A 115 -19.26 5.73 5.53
CA ILE A 115 -20.61 5.53 6.08
C ILE A 115 -20.55 4.45 7.17
N ASP A 116 -20.71 4.83 8.42
CA ASP A 116 -20.71 3.88 9.53
C ASP A 116 -21.83 2.83 9.38
N GLY A 117 -21.50 1.53 9.51
CA GLY A 117 -22.47 0.42 9.42
C GLY A 117 -22.82 -0.03 7.99
N TRP A 118 -22.07 0.41 6.99
CA TRP A 118 -22.24 0.06 5.59
C TRP A 118 -22.17 -1.46 5.32
N GLU A 119 -21.47 -2.22 6.15
CA GLU A 119 -21.23 -3.66 5.97
C GLU A 119 -22.53 -4.45 5.96
N LEU A 120 -23.49 -4.06 6.81
CA LEU A 120 -24.80 -4.71 6.88
C LEU A 120 -25.61 -4.50 5.59
N PHE A 121 -25.51 -3.29 5.01
CA PHE A 121 -26.14 -2.98 3.74
C PHE A 121 -25.53 -3.84 2.61
N VAL A 122 -24.21 -3.83 2.46
CA VAL A 122 -23.52 -4.61 1.42
C VAL A 122 -23.81 -6.09 1.55
N LEU A 123 -23.76 -6.64 2.76
CA LEU A 123 -24.09 -8.05 3.00
C LEU A 123 -25.53 -8.39 2.63
N ARG A 124 -26.49 -7.51 2.95
CA ARG A 124 -27.89 -7.68 2.56
C ARG A 124 -28.08 -7.64 1.05
N VAL A 125 -27.44 -6.68 0.38
CA VAL A 125 -27.47 -6.57 -1.09
C VAL A 125 -26.88 -7.83 -1.72
N TYR A 126 -25.71 -8.27 -1.26
CA TYR A 126 -25.04 -9.45 -1.75
C TYR A 126 -25.89 -10.72 -1.62
N LYS A 127 -26.58 -10.91 -0.48
CA LYS A 127 -27.38 -12.10 -0.24
C LYS A 127 -28.66 -12.13 -1.07
N ASN A 128 -29.31 -10.98 -1.23
CA ASN A 128 -30.70 -10.95 -1.71
C ASN A 128 -30.86 -10.38 -3.12
N TYR A 129 -29.91 -9.57 -3.61
CA TYR A 129 -30.12 -8.79 -4.82
C TYR A 129 -29.05 -8.95 -5.88
N CYS A 130 -27.77 -8.77 -5.54
CA CYS A 130 -26.68 -8.65 -6.51
C CYS A 130 -25.42 -9.37 -6.00
N LYS A 131 -24.74 -10.13 -6.87
CA LYS A 131 -23.46 -10.78 -6.54
C LYS A 131 -22.25 -9.97 -7.01
N ASN A 132 -22.43 -9.08 -7.97
CA ASN A 132 -21.35 -8.28 -8.56
C ASN A 132 -21.15 -7.00 -7.76
N ILE A 133 -20.51 -7.09 -6.58
CA ILE A 133 -20.30 -5.97 -5.68
C ILE A 133 -18.80 -5.73 -5.51
N TYR A 134 -18.42 -4.47 -5.72
CA TYR A 134 -17.06 -3.97 -5.59
C TYR A 134 -17.06 -2.82 -4.59
N VAL A 135 -16.19 -2.89 -3.60
CA VAL A 135 -16.08 -1.85 -2.56
C VAL A 135 -14.63 -1.41 -2.41
N THR A 136 -14.40 -0.13 -2.16
CA THR A 136 -13.06 0.35 -1.81
C THR A 136 -13.02 1.01 -0.45
N GLY A 137 -11.80 1.08 0.11
CA GLY A 137 -11.52 1.86 1.30
C GLY A 137 -10.03 2.08 1.55
N SER A 138 -9.73 3.16 2.28
CA SER A 138 -8.36 3.60 2.53
C SER A 138 -7.81 3.16 3.89
N THR A 139 -8.44 2.20 4.57
CA THR A 139 -7.99 1.70 5.88
C THR A 139 -7.82 0.19 5.90
N ALA A 140 -6.79 -0.30 6.64
CA ALA A 140 -6.54 -1.72 6.84
C ALA A 140 -7.63 -2.41 7.71
N LYS A 141 -8.49 -1.65 8.38
CA LYS A 141 -9.67 -2.23 9.03
C LYS A 141 -10.57 -2.96 8.02
N MET A 142 -10.56 -2.53 6.75
CA MET A 142 -11.23 -3.25 5.67
C MET A 142 -10.54 -4.56 5.26
N LEU A 143 -9.28 -4.80 5.70
CA LEU A 143 -8.54 -6.07 5.52
C LEU A 143 -8.53 -6.92 6.79
N SER A 144 -8.97 -6.37 7.92
CA SER A 144 -8.92 -7.08 9.19
C SER A 144 -9.98 -8.18 9.24
N GLY A 145 -9.71 -9.22 10.03
CA GLY A 145 -10.70 -10.25 10.35
C GLY A 145 -12.04 -9.68 10.86
N GLU A 146 -12.07 -8.40 11.27
CA GLU A 146 -13.29 -7.69 11.63
C GLU A 146 -14.23 -7.53 10.42
N MET A 147 -13.70 -7.15 9.23
CA MET A 147 -14.52 -7.06 8.03
C MET A 147 -14.82 -8.44 7.43
N ALA A 148 -13.85 -9.35 7.42
CA ALA A 148 -14.11 -10.74 7.05
C ALA A 148 -15.21 -11.34 7.95
N SER A 149 -15.20 -11.00 9.24
CA SER A 149 -16.25 -11.37 10.19
C SER A 149 -17.57 -10.64 9.91
N ALA A 150 -17.55 -9.31 9.68
CA ALA A 150 -18.74 -8.51 9.40
C ALA A 150 -19.41 -8.94 8.08
N LEU A 151 -18.62 -9.20 7.05
CA LEU A 151 -19.08 -9.74 5.76
C LEU A 151 -19.10 -11.27 5.71
N ARG A 152 -18.90 -11.94 6.86
CA ARG A 152 -19.07 -13.39 7.06
C ARG A 152 -18.26 -14.26 6.09
N GLY A 153 -17.02 -13.87 5.77
CA GLY A 153 -16.11 -14.62 4.89
C GLY A 153 -16.45 -14.54 3.39
N TRP A 154 -17.29 -13.59 2.96
CA TRP A 154 -17.60 -13.36 1.56
C TRP A 154 -16.67 -12.41 0.80
N PRO A 155 -15.80 -11.60 1.43
CA PRO A 155 -14.86 -10.75 0.71
C PRO A 155 -13.80 -11.56 -0.04
N ASP A 156 -13.41 -11.02 -1.20
CA ASP A 156 -12.20 -11.33 -1.93
C ASP A 156 -11.34 -10.06 -1.95
N GLU A 157 -10.17 -10.12 -1.32
CA GLU A 157 -9.42 -8.93 -0.93
C GLU A 157 -8.29 -8.63 -1.91
N TYR A 158 -8.29 -7.40 -2.45
CA TYR A 158 -7.27 -6.86 -3.34
C TYR A 158 -6.61 -5.66 -2.69
N ARG A 159 -5.29 -5.68 -2.57
CA ARG A 159 -4.54 -4.55 -2.06
C ARG A 159 -3.92 -3.76 -3.20
N GLU A 160 -4.35 -2.51 -3.35
CA GLU A 160 -3.80 -1.60 -4.34
C GLU A 160 -2.67 -0.76 -3.72
N TYR A 161 -1.58 -0.64 -4.46
CA TYR A 161 -0.38 0.08 -4.05
C TYR A 161 -0.12 1.27 -4.97
N PRO A 162 0.69 2.28 -4.56
CA PRO A 162 1.29 3.21 -5.52
C PRO A 162 1.99 2.44 -6.64
N LEU A 163 2.23 3.02 -7.80
CA LEU A 163 2.85 2.34 -8.94
C LEU A 163 4.14 1.61 -8.54
N ASN A 164 4.31 0.38 -9.00
CA ASN A 164 5.61 -0.28 -8.93
C ASN A 164 6.55 0.30 -10.01
N PHE A 165 7.79 -0.17 -10.05
CA PHE A 165 8.76 0.39 -10.98
C PHE A 165 8.40 0.12 -12.46
N ASN A 166 7.82 -1.03 -12.79
CA ASN A 166 7.39 -1.33 -14.16
C ASN A 166 6.21 -0.45 -14.58
N GLU A 167 5.23 -0.27 -13.71
CA GLU A 167 4.11 0.66 -13.90
C GLU A 167 4.61 2.10 -14.03
N TYR A 168 5.59 2.51 -13.19
CA TYR A 168 6.23 3.81 -13.30
C TYR A 168 6.85 4.03 -14.68
N LEU A 169 7.62 3.06 -15.20
CA LEU A 169 8.19 3.12 -16.54
C LEU A 169 7.09 3.28 -17.60
N SER A 170 6.02 2.50 -17.50
CA SER A 170 4.87 2.57 -18.40
C SER A 170 4.19 3.95 -18.36
N PHE A 171 3.94 4.49 -17.17
CA PHE A 171 3.32 5.81 -16.98
C PHE A 171 4.19 6.95 -17.52
N LYS A 172 5.51 6.82 -17.43
CA LYS A 172 6.48 7.77 -18.01
C LYS A 172 6.71 7.56 -19.51
N GLY A 173 6.22 6.47 -20.10
CA GLY A 173 6.48 6.11 -21.48
C GLY A 173 7.93 5.69 -21.74
N ILE A 174 8.66 5.25 -20.69
CA ILE A 174 10.06 4.81 -20.77
C ILE A 174 10.10 3.37 -21.26
N LYS A 175 10.75 3.15 -22.39
CA LYS A 175 11.00 1.81 -22.94
C LYS A 175 12.50 1.53 -22.91
N ALA A 176 12.92 0.46 -22.26
CA ALA A 176 14.32 0.07 -22.16
C ALA A 176 14.46 -1.45 -22.30
N ASN A 177 15.49 -1.90 -23.01
CA ASN A 177 15.82 -3.32 -23.10
C ASN A 177 16.76 -3.68 -21.95
N LYS A 178 16.26 -4.36 -20.93
CA LYS A 178 17.03 -4.77 -19.73
C LYS A 178 18.23 -5.68 -19.99
N TYR A 179 18.40 -6.17 -21.23
CA TYR A 179 19.51 -7.05 -21.64
C TYR A 179 20.65 -6.32 -22.35
N THR A 180 20.52 -5.01 -22.59
CA THR A 180 21.56 -4.18 -23.20
C THR A 180 22.16 -3.21 -22.20
N GLU A 181 23.42 -2.81 -22.38
CA GLU A 181 24.09 -1.83 -21.50
C GLU A 181 23.38 -0.49 -21.51
N ASP A 182 23.00 0.01 -22.68
CA ASP A 182 22.24 1.27 -22.80
C ASP A 182 20.88 1.18 -22.11
N GLY A 183 20.18 0.07 -22.27
CA GLY A 183 18.90 -0.17 -21.60
C GLY A 183 19.06 -0.26 -20.08
N ALA A 184 20.10 -0.93 -19.58
CA ALA A 184 20.41 -0.98 -18.16
C ALA A 184 20.73 0.43 -17.59
N ALA A 185 21.46 1.26 -18.35
CA ALA A 185 21.73 2.66 -17.95
C ALA A 185 20.44 3.50 -17.87
N VAL A 186 19.51 3.34 -18.83
CA VAL A 186 18.20 3.99 -18.82
C VAL A 186 17.39 3.54 -17.60
N LEU A 187 17.35 2.24 -17.30
CA LEU A 187 16.65 1.70 -16.13
C LEU A 187 17.24 2.21 -14.81
N ALA A 188 18.57 2.24 -14.69
CA ALA A 188 19.26 2.75 -13.53
C ALA A 188 18.92 4.24 -13.27
N SER A 189 18.90 5.05 -14.32
CA SER A 189 18.53 6.47 -14.25
C SER A 189 17.06 6.65 -13.86
N ALA A 190 16.15 5.89 -14.48
CA ALA A 190 14.72 5.91 -14.18
C ALA A 190 14.45 5.46 -12.75
N PHE A 191 15.15 4.42 -12.27
CA PHE A 191 15.02 3.94 -10.89
C PHE A 191 15.45 4.97 -9.86
N ARG A 192 16.54 5.71 -10.12
CA ARG A 192 16.96 6.83 -9.26
C ARG A 192 15.89 7.92 -9.18
N SER A 193 15.22 8.22 -10.29
CA SER A 193 14.08 9.14 -10.30
C SER A 193 12.89 8.59 -9.51
N TYR A 194 12.58 7.30 -9.69
CA TYR A 194 11.53 6.62 -8.93
C TYR A 194 11.77 6.66 -7.42
N CYS A 195 13.01 6.45 -6.95
CA CYS A 195 13.38 6.57 -5.54
C CYS A 195 13.16 7.99 -4.96
N LYS A 196 13.16 9.02 -5.82
CA LYS A 196 12.91 10.42 -5.40
C LYS A 196 11.44 10.79 -5.44
N GLU A 197 10.73 10.44 -6.52
CA GLU A 197 9.36 10.84 -6.78
C GLU A 197 8.33 9.91 -6.13
N GLY A 198 8.70 8.63 -5.93
CA GLY A 198 7.77 7.57 -5.54
C GLY A 198 6.89 7.10 -6.70
N GLY A 199 5.84 6.35 -6.34
CA GLY A 199 4.91 5.71 -7.27
C GLY A 199 3.48 6.24 -7.22
N PHE A 200 3.17 7.34 -6.54
CA PHE A 200 1.81 7.89 -6.60
C PHE A 200 1.45 8.32 -8.02
N PRO A 201 0.35 7.79 -8.63
CA PRO A 201 0.04 8.00 -10.04
C PRO A 201 0.02 9.48 -10.46
N GLN A 202 -0.63 10.34 -9.69
CA GLN A 202 -0.69 11.76 -9.97
C GLN A 202 0.68 12.42 -9.92
N VAL A 203 1.54 12.05 -8.96
CA VAL A 203 2.91 12.56 -8.84
C VAL A 203 3.75 12.17 -10.05
N VAL A 204 3.66 10.90 -10.46
CA VAL A 204 4.38 10.38 -11.62
C VAL A 204 3.98 11.09 -12.91
N LEU A 205 2.70 11.45 -13.07
CA LEU A 205 2.18 12.16 -14.24
C LEU A 205 2.42 13.67 -14.21
N THR A 206 2.70 14.24 -13.04
CA THR A 206 2.96 15.67 -12.88
C THR A 206 4.35 16.03 -13.38
N GLN A 207 4.48 17.19 -14.01
CA GLN A 207 5.76 17.76 -14.42
C GLN A 207 6.26 18.76 -13.36
N GLY A 208 7.59 18.86 -13.21
CA GLY A 208 8.24 19.77 -12.28
C GLY A 208 8.36 19.23 -10.86
N GLU A 209 9.58 19.21 -10.33
CA GLU A 209 9.90 18.65 -9.01
C GLU A 209 9.21 19.40 -7.86
N THR A 210 9.07 20.72 -7.97
CA THR A 210 8.40 21.54 -6.97
C THR A 210 6.92 21.16 -6.83
N GLU A 211 6.20 20.94 -7.95
CA GLU A 211 4.79 20.57 -7.93
C GLU A 211 4.59 19.16 -7.39
N LYS A 212 5.44 18.20 -7.75
CA LYS A 212 5.45 16.86 -7.18
C LYS A 212 5.62 16.88 -5.66
N THR A 213 6.59 17.67 -5.18
CA THR A 213 6.83 17.82 -3.75
C THR A 213 5.61 18.40 -3.03
N LYS A 214 4.96 19.43 -3.59
CA LYS A 214 3.73 20.01 -3.02
C LYS A 214 2.60 18.98 -2.93
N ILE A 215 2.41 18.17 -3.98
CA ILE A 215 1.40 17.12 -4.01
C ILE A 215 1.66 16.08 -2.90
N LEU A 216 2.90 15.59 -2.79
CA LEU A 216 3.27 14.62 -1.75
C LEU A 216 3.11 15.19 -0.34
N GLN A 217 3.49 16.45 -0.13
CA GLN A 217 3.28 17.13 1.16
C GLN A 217 1.80 17.30 1.48
N SER A 218 0.96 17.61 0.48
CA SER A 218 -0.50 17.65 0.63
C SER A 218 -1.05 16.28 1.01
N TYR A 219 -0.59 15.19 0.36
CA TYR A 219 -1.01 13.83 0.68
C TYR A 219 -0.66 13.46 2.12
N PHE A 220 0.59 13.73 2.53
CA PHE A 220 1.01 13.50 3.92
C PHE A 220 0.16 14.29 4.93
N ASN A 221 -0.14 15.55 4.64
CA ASN A 221 -0.98 16.37 5.49
C ASN A 221 -2.42 15.82 5.57
N THR A 222 -3.00 15.41 4.46
CA THR A 222 -4.33 14.79 4.44
C THR A 222 -4.35 13.49 5.26
N MET A 223 -3.37 12.61 5.10
CA MET A 223 -3.25 11.39 5.90
C MET A 223 -3.09 11.69 7.39
N LEU A 224 -2.27 12.71 7.74
CA LEU A 224 -2.07 13.12 9.12
C LEU A 224 -3.35 13.65 9.76
N PHE A 225 -4.04 14.57 9.08
CA PHE A 225 -5.19 15.26 9.68
C PHE A 225 -6.47 14.44 9.57
N HIS A 226 -6.87 14.02 8.37
CA HIS A 226 -8.13 13.34 8.15
C HIS A 226 -8.07 11.86 8.50
N ASP A 227 -7.07 11.13 7.97
CA ASP A 227 -7.05 9.67 8.11
C ASP A 227 -6.52 9.23 9.48
N LEU A 228 -5.69 10.04 10.15
CA LEU A 228 -5.13 9.70 11.46
C LEU A 228 -5.81 10.47 12.60
N ILE A 229 -5.67 11.80 12.64
CA ILE A 229 -6.11 12.60 13.81
C ILE A 229 -7.63 12.63 13.93
N GLU A 230 -8.36 12.96 12.88
CA GLU A 230 -9.82 13.06 12.90
C GLU A 230 -10.47 11.68 13.01
N HIS A 231 -10.06 10.74 12.14
CA HIS A 231 -10.66 9.40 12.11
C HIS A 231 -10.51 8.64 13.43
N TYR A 232 -9.31 8.68 14.05
CA TYR A 232 -9.05 8.00 15.33
C TYR A 232 -9.26 8.91 16.54
N ARG A 233 -9.77 10.15 16.34
CA ARG A 233 -10.05 11.13 17.40
C ARG A 233 -8.87 11.35 18.35
N ILE A 234 -7.67 11.51 17.77
CA ILE A 234 -6.45 11.72 18.54
C ILE A 234 -6.50 13.10 19.22
N SER A 235 -6.50 13.12 20.54
CA SER A 235 -6.58 14.35 21.33
C SER A 235 -5.25 15.12 21.47
N ALA A 236 -4.14 14.54 21.03
CA ALA A 236 -2.84 15.18 21.10
C ALA A 236 -2.70 16.29 20.04
N SER A 237 -1.80 17.25 20.31
CA SER A 237 -1.48 18.30 19.33
C SER A 237 -1.00 17.68 18.00
N PRO A 238 -1.52 18.16 16.85
CA PRO A 238 -1.07 17.70 15.54
C PRO A 238 0.45 17.80 15.31
N SER A 239 1.10 18.76 15.94
CA SER A 239 2.57 18.92 15.86
C SER A 239 3.30 17.75 16.53
N VAL A 240 2.79 17.20 17.64
CA VAL A 240 3.38 16.04 18.32
C VAL A 240 3.21 14.78 17.48
N VAL A 241 2.00 14.54 16.95
CA VAL A 241 1.74 13.39 16.07
C VAL A 241 2.64 13.47 14.82
N ARG A 242 2.71 14.63 14.17
CA ARG A 242 3.61 14.90 13.03
C ARG A 242 5.06 14.61 13.37
N TYR A 243 5.53 15.03 14.55
CA TYR A 243 6.90 14.76 15.00
C TYR A 243 7.17 13.26 15.08
N VAL A 244 6.26 12.49 15.70
CA VAL A 244 6.38 11.02 15.84
C VAL A 244 6.49 10.36 14.46
N LEU A 245 5.59 10.72 13.53
CA LEU A 245 5.63 10.17 12.18
C LEU A 245 6.95 10.50 11.47
N LYS A 246 7.37 11.77 11.53
CA LYS A 246 8.66 12.19 10.93
C LYS A 246 9.86 11.48 11.57
N ARG A 247 9.81 11.21 12.89
CA ARG A 247 10.87 10.49 13.59
C ARG A 247 10.98 9.04 13.09
N VAL A 248 9.84 8.37 12.85
CA VAL A 248 9.82 7.04 12.24
C VAL A 248 10.29 7.09 10.79
N MET A 249 9.81 8.04 9.98
CA MET A 249 10.28 8.24 8.60
C MET A 249 11.80 8.44 8.51
N ASN A 250 12.38 9.17 9.46
CA ASN A 250 13.83 9.39 9.50
C ASN A 250 14.60 8.11 9.89
N ASN A 251 13.96 7.24 10.69
CA ASN A 251 14.53 5.97 11.16
C ASN A 251 14.12 4.75 10.29
N LEU A 252 13.55 4.98 9.10
CA LEU A 252 13.18 3.89 8.19
C LEU A 252 14.34 2.91 8.03
N THR A 253 13.98 1.62 7.84
CA THR A 253 14.92 0.51 7.64
C THR A 253 15.75 0.12 8.87
N LYS A 254 15.66 0.88 9.95
CA LYS A 254 16.36 0.58 11.22
C LYS A 254 15.37 0.19 12.32
N PRO A 255 15.77 -0.69 13.27
CA PRO A 255 14.94 -1.02 14.43
C PRO A 255 14.48 0.23 15.17
N THR A 256 13.19 0.34 15.44
CA THR A 256 12.58 1.55 16.01
C THR A 256 12.13 1.32 17.45
N SER A 257 12.66 2.10 18.37
CA SER A 257 12.30 2.06 19.79
C SER A 257 11.29 3.14 20.14
N VAL A 258 10.05 2.74 20.46
CA VAL A 258 9.02 3.65 20.99
C VAL A 258 9.48 4.29 22.30
N ASN A 259 10.25 3.56 23.15
CA ASN A 259 10.82 4.10 24.37
C ASN A 259 11.78 5.26 24.10
N ALA A 260 12.60 5.19 23.04
CA ALA A 260 13.50 6.29 22.66
C ALA A 260 12.69 7.52 22.23
N ILE A 261 11.68 7.34 21.37
CA ILE A 261 10.79 8.44 20.93
C ILE A 261 10.08 9.07 22.14
N TYR A 262 9.57 8.26 23.06
CA TYR A 262 8.95 8.74 24.29
C TYR A 262 9.89 9.60 25.12
N ASN A 263 11.13 9.15 25.35
CA ASN A 263 12.11 9.89 26.12
C ASN A 263 12.52 11.22 25.43
N GLU A 264 12.64 11.23 24.11
CA GLU A 264 12.86 12.43 23.32
C GLU A 264 11.73 13.47 23.54
N LEU A 265 10.47 13.05 23.39
CA LEU A 265 9.30 13.91 23.62
C LEU A 265 9.22 14.43 25.05
N LYS A 266 9.48 13.55 26.04
CA LYS A 266 9.48 13.90 27.46
C LYS A 266 10.55 14.93 27.77
N SER A 267 11.75 14.81 27.20
CA SER A 267 12.84 15.78 27.38
C SER A 267 12.52 17.17 26.81
N GLN A 268 11.64 17.22 25.79
CA GLN A 268 11.11 18.46 25.20
C GLN A 268 9.89 19.02 25.95
N GLY A 269 9.49 18.42 27.10
CA GLY A 269 8.34 18.83 27.90
C GLY A 269 6.99 18.45 27.30
N MET A 270 6.96 17.61 26.28
CA MET A 270 5.71 17.17 25.65
C MET A 270 5.03 16.07 26.50
N LYS A 271 3.75 16.26 26.79
CA LYS A 271 2.95 15.28 27.55
C LYS A 271 2.33 14.25 26.60
N VAL A 272 2.90 13.06 26.56
CA VAL A 272 2.40 11.92 25.79
C VAL A 272 2.62 10.64 26.59
N SER A 273 1.76 9.62 26.45
CA SER A 273 1.99 8.30 27.03
C SER A 273 2.68 7.37 26.03
N LYS A 274 3.36 6.34 26.53
CA LYS A 274 3.92 5.29 25.65
C LYS A 274 2.83 4.56 24.90
N ASP A 275 1.70 4.28 25.55
CA ASP A 275 0.55 3.59 24.96
C ASP A 275 -0.02 4.40 23.78
N SER A 276 -0.11 5.72 23.93
CA SER A 276 -0.52 6.59 22.83
C SER A 276 0.43 6.49 21.63
N LEU A 277 1.75 6.42 21.85
CA LEU A 277 2.73 6.29 20.77
C LEU A 277 2.58 4.96 20.05
N TYR A 278 2.39 3.84 20.77
CA TYR A 278 2.10 2.55 20.15
C TYR A 278 0.82 2.59 19.32
N GLN A 279 -0.26 3.14 19.87
CA GLN A 279 -1.53 3.30 19.17
C GLN A 279 -1.40 4.14 17.89
N TRP A 280 -0.68 5.27 17.94
CA TRP A 280 -0.50 6.11 16.73
C TRP A 280 0.29 5.41 15.63
N LEU A 281 1.28 4.59 16.00
CA LEU A 281 2.02 3.79 15.03
C LEU A 281 1.15 2.69 14.44
N ASP A 282 0.33 2.03 15.25
CA ASP A 282 -0.64 1.04 14.76
C ASP A 282 -1.68 1.70 13.84
N TYR A 283 -2.18 2.88 14.19
CA TYR A 283 -3.07 3.66 13.32
C TYR A 283 -2.39 4.07 12.01
N ALA A 284 -1.12 4.47 12.06
CA ALA A 284 -0.36 4.79 10.86
C ALA A 284 -0.15 3.56 9.95
N CYS A 285 -0.02 2.36 10.53
CA CYS A 285 -0.04 1.11 9.78
C CYS A 285 -1.43 0.82 9.20
N ASN A 286 -2.50 1.08 9.97
CA ASN A 286 -3.88 0.85 9.54
C ASN A 286 -4.32 1.74 8.36
N ILE A 287 -3.72 2.93 8.19
CA ILE A 287 -3.92 3.77 7.00
C ILE A 287 -2.90 3.49 5.90
N PHE A 288 -2.15 2.41 6.00
CA PHE A 288 -1.10 2.02 5.05
C PHE A 288 0.04 3.03 4.88
N LEU A 289 0.22 3.99 5.79
CA LEU A 289 1.36 4.91 5.74
C LEU A 289 2.66 4.16 6.06
N PHE A 290 2.62 3.26 7.05
CA PHE A 290 3.75 2.41 7.44
C PHE A 290 3.38 0.93 7.36
N TYR A 291 4.42 0.12 7.17
CA TYR A 291 4.42 -1.33 7.31
C TYR A 291 5.42 -1.72 8.39
N ARG A 292 4.97 -2.56 9.32
CA ARG A 292 5.78 -3.03 10.43
C ARG A 292 6.38 -4.39 10.09
N VAL A 293 7.72 -4.50 10.16
CA VAL A 293 8.47 -5.73 9.92
C VAL A 293 9.07 -6.20 11.25
N PRO A 294 8.65 -7.37 11.76
CA PRO A 294 9.18 -7.93 13.00
C PRO A 294 10.57 -8.55 12.79
N LYS A 295 11.28 -8.77 13.90
CA LYS A 295 12.54 -9.51 13.91
C LYS A 295 12.28 -11.00 13.78
N TYR A 296 13.00 -11.68 12.88
CA TYR A 296 12.96 -13.14 12.78
C TYR A 296 13.56 -13.80 14.02
N THR A 297 12.79 -14.63 14.67
CA THR A 297 13.22 -15.42 15.82
C THR A 297 12.43 -16.73 15.90
N LYS A 298 13.02 -17.78 16.48
CA LYS A 298 12.34 -19.07 16.73
C LYS A 298 11.39 -19.03 17.95
N SER A 299 11.19 -17.86 18.55
CA SER A 299 10.37 -17.69 19.77
C SER A 299 9.37 -16.57 19.58
N LEU A 300 8.08 -16.88 19.65
CA LEU A 300 6.98 -15.89 19.58
C LEU A 300 7.11 -14.77 20.64
N VAL A 301 7.60 -15.10 21.84
CA VAL A 301 7.81 -14.09 22.90
C VAL A 301 8.89 -13.10 22.49
N LYS A 302 10.00 -13.59 21.92
CA LYS A 302 11.09 -12.73 21.44
C LYS A 302 10.68 -11.91 20.23
N GLU A 303 9.87 -12.46 19.32
CA GLU A 303 9.31 -11.75 18.17
C GLU A 303 8.49 -10.54 18.64
N ASN A 304 7.57 -10.75 19.57
CA ASN A 304 6.69 -9.69 20.09
C ASN A 304 7.42 -8.62 20.91
N THR A 305 8.55 -8.94 21.51
CA THR A 305 9.33 -8.00 22.35
C THR A 305 10.47 -7.32 21.60
N ALA A 306 10.85 -7.82 20.44
CA ALA A 306 11.89 -7.22 19.60
C ALA A 306 11.43 -5.89 18.98
N LEU A 307 12.40 -5.00 18.73
CA LEU A 307 12.12 -3.73 18.08
C LEU A 307 11.78 -3.99 16.59
N PRO A 308 10.65 -3.51 16.07
CA PRO A 308 10.34 -3.67 14.66
C PRO A 308 11.12 -2.67 13.80
N LYS A 309 11.34 -3.02 12.53
CA LYS A 309 11.63 -2.06 11.46
C LYS A 309 10.32 -1.53 10.88
N TYR A 310 10.36 -0.31 10.33
CA TYR A 310 9.22 0.27 9.59
C TYR A 310 9.63 0.61 8.17
N TYR A 311 8.69 0.39 7.24
CA TYR A 311 8.78 0.75 5.84
C TYR A 311 7.57 1.59 5.46
N MET A 312 7.65 2.35 4.37
CA MET A 312 6.54 3.20 3.89
C MET A 312 5.92 2.60 2.62
N ALA A 313 4.63 2.84 2.43
CA ALA A 313 3.95 2.49 1.18
C ALA A 313 4.59 3.15 -0.04
N ASP A 314 5.14 4.34 0.15
CA ASP A 314 5.78 5.11 -0.91
C ASP A 314 6.93 5.95 -0.37
N ILE A 315 8.11 5.79 -0.98
CA ILE A 315 9.31 6.50 -0.54
C ILE A 315 9.29 8.00 -0.90
N GLY A 316 8.54 8.40 -1.92
CA GLY A 316 8.39 9.79 -2.32
C GLY A 316 7.81 10.66 -1.20
N LEU A 317 6.91 10.12 -0.37
CA LEU A 317 6.39 10.82 0.81
C LEU A 317 7.54 11.22 1.76
N ARG A 318 8.47 10.29 2.03
CA ARG A 318 9.62 10.57 2.88
C ARG A 318 10.49 11.67 2.28
N MET A 319 10.79 11.59 0.98
CA MET A 319 11.63 12.55 0.27
C MET A 319 11.01 13.96 0.26
N ALA A 320 9.67 14.06 0.20
CA ALA A 320 8.97 15.34 0.21
C ALA A 320 8.80 15.96 1.61
N VAL A 321 8.80 15.14 2.67
CA VAL A 321 8.48 15.56 4.05
C VAL A 321 9.72 15.81 4.89
N LEU A 322 10.83 15.10 4.60
CA LEU A 322 12.10 15.24 5.30
C LEU A 322 13.12 15.99 4.45
N LEU A 323 14.11 16.58 5.11
CA LEU A 323 15.27 17.14 4.41
C LEU A 323 16.15 16.00 3.88
N PRO A 324 16.62 16.08 2.63
CA PRO A 324 17.52 15.07 2.05
C PRO A 324 18.80 14.87 2.87
N GLN A 325 19.24 13.63 2.99
CA GLN A 325 20.49 13.21 3.66
C GLN A 325 21.32 12.31 2.74
N SER A 326 22.61 12.21 2.98
CA SER A 326 23.53 11.42 2.14
C SER A 326 23.24 9.91 2.16
N GLU A 327 22.59 9.39 3.21
CA GLU A 327 22.22 7.96 3.34
C GLU A 327 20.86 7.61 2.71
N ASP A 328 20.20 8.54 2.05
CA ASP A 328 18.81 8.36 1.62
C ASP A 328 18.66 7.40 0.44
N GLU A 329 19.66 7.23 -0.41
CA GLU A 329 19.62 6.29 -1.54
C GLU A 329 19.53 4.82 -1.06
N GLY A 330 20.31 4.44 -0.04
CA GLY A 330 20.27 3.10 0.55
C GLY A 330 18.90 2.79 1.18
N LYS A 331 18.39 3.71 2.01
CA LYS A 331 17.07 3.57 2.62
C LYS A 331 15.95 3.54 1.59
N ALA A 332 16.07 4.33 0.51
CA ALA A 332 15.09 4.34 -0.56
C ALA A 332 15.06 3.01 -1.29
N LEU A 333 16.21 2.45 -1.64
CA LEU A 333 16.32 1.15 -2.29
C LEU A 333 15.73 0.05 -1.39
N GLU A 334 16.11 0.01 -0.11
CA GLU A 334 15.61 -0.99 0.85
C GLU A 334 14.09 -0.90 1.01
N ASN A 335 13.54 0.33 1.09
CA ASN A 335 12.10 0.52 1.14
C ASN A 335 11.38 0.05 -0.14
N VAL A 336 11.96 0.30 -1.32
CA VAL A 336 11.40 -0.17 -2.60
C VAL A 336 11.44 -1.70 -2.67
N VAL A 337 12.55 -2.32 -2.29
CA VAL A 337 12.68 -3.80 -2.22
C VAL A 337 11.63 -4.38 -1.28
N TYR A 338 11.46 -3.79 -0.09
CA TYR A 338 10.39 -4.20 0.82
C TYR A 338 9.01 -4.15 0.14
N MET A 339 8.68 -3.06 -0.56
CA MET A 339 7.39 -2.92 -1.24
C MET A 339 7.24 -3.90 -2.41
N MET A 340 8.33 -4.28 -3.09
CA MET A 340 8.30 -5.33 -4.11
C MET A 340 7.98 -6.69 -3.48
N LEU A 341 8.64 -7.06 -2.39
CA LEU A 341 8.34 -8.27 -1.61
C LEU A 341 6.90 -8.26 -1.10
N GLN A 342 6.45 -7.15 -0.49
CA GLN A 342 5.10 -7.02 0.08
C GLN A 342 3.98 -7.21 -0.96
N ARG A 343 4.21 -6.85 -2.23
CA ARG A 343 3.25 -7.04 -3.33
C ARG A 343 3.10 -8.47 -3.79
N THR A 344 4.15 -9.27 -3.62
CA THR A 344 4.21 -10.67 -4.09
C THR A 344 3.91 -11.67 -2.99
N LEU A 345 3.70 -11.21 -1.74
CA LEU A 345 3.38 -12.10 -0.62
C LEU A 345 2.10 -12.90 -0.86
N GLY A 346 2.21 -14.22 -0.75
CA GLY A 346 1.07 -15.11 -0.62
C GLY A 346 0.47 -15.10 0.80
N GLU A 347 -0.68 -15.75 0.98
CA GLU A 347 -1.39 -15.81 2.28
C GLU A 347 -0.54 -16.41 3.40
N ASP A 348 0.31 -17.39 3.09
CA ASP A 348 1.18 -18.09 4.04
C ASP A 348 2.60 -17.52 4.09
N GLU A 349 2.84 -16.35 3.51
CA GLU A 349 4.16 -15.74 3.46
C GLU A 349 4.27 -14.54 4.41
N ARG A 350 5.45 -14.39 5.01
CA ARG A 350 5.78 -13.28 5.91
C ARG A 350 7.19 -12.76 5.65
N ILE A 351 7.37 -11.47 5.86
CA ILE A 351 8.67 -10.80 5.79
C ILE A 351 9.12 -10.45 7.21
N PHE A 352 10.35 -10.78 7.50
CA PHE A 352 11.06 -10.43 8.72
C PHE A 352 12.40 -9.78 8.39
N TYR A 353 13.06 -9.17 9.37
CA TYR A 353 14.48 -8.89 9.32
C TYR A 353 15.22 -9.79 10.32
N PHE A 354 16.47 -10.11 10.04
CA PHE A 354 17.32 -10.86 10.99
C PHE A 354 18.36 -9.92 11.60
N HIS A 355 18.58 -10.04 12.88
CA HIS A 355 19.64 -9.32 13.59
C HIS A 355 20.06 -10.09 14.84
N ASP A 356 21.31 -10.51 14.86
CA ASP A 356 21.97 -11.10 16.03
C ASP A 356 23.33 -10.40 16.23
N SER A 357 24.45 -11.03 15.92
CA SER A 357 25.75 -10.38 15.78
C SER A 357 25.88 -9.60 14.46
N GLU A 358 25.21 -10.07 13.43
CA GLU A 358 25.14 -9.48 12.09
C GLU A 358 23.67 -9.27 11.69
N GLU A 359 23.43 -8.43 10.69
CA GLU A 359 22.08 -8.07 10.23
C GLU A 359 21.85 -8.58 8.81
N CYS A 360 20.65 -9.16 8.56
CA CYS A 360 20.12 -9.40 7.21
C CYS A 360 18.79 -8.64 7.06
N ASP A 361 18.65 -7.87 5.97
CA ASP A 361 17.55 -6.94 5.79
C ASP A 361 16.22 -7.63 5.68
N PHE A 362 16.14 -8.72 4.90
CA PHE A 362 14.89 -9.46 4.73
C PHE A 362 15.09 -10.96 4.81
N VAL A 363 14.20 -11.57 5.59
CA VAL A 363 13.99 -13.02 5.69
C VAL A 363 12.55 -13.27 5.23
N VAL A 364 12.40 -13.91 4.08
CA VAL A 364 11.08 -14.26 3.55
C VAL A 364 10.75 -15.68 3.98
N GLN A 365 9.71 -15.82 4.78
CA GLN A 365 9.21 -17.11 5.26
C GLN A 365 7.98 -17.51 4.45
N ARG A 366 7.94 -18.76 4.01
CA ARG A 366 6.80 -19.40 3.35
C ARG A 366 6.38 -20.62 4.16
N GLY A 367 5.17 -20.59 4.73
CA GLY A 367 4.76 -21.59 5.71
C GLY A 367 5.74 -21.68 6.88
N ASP A 368 6.29 -22.87 7.13
CA ASP A 368 7.24 -23.12 8.23
C ASP A 368 8.71 -22.91 7.85
N GLN A 369 9.01 -22.63 6.60
CA GLN A 369 10.38 -22.55 6.10
C GLN A 369 10.75 -21.14 5.64
N VAL A 370 12.03 -20.79 5.83
CA VAL A 370 12.60 -19.60 5.21
C VAL A 370 12.92 -19.93 3.76
N ALA A 371 12.26 -19.21 2.86
CA ALA A 371 12.38 -19.43 1.41
C ALA A 371 13.53 -18.64 0.80
N GLU A 372 13.79 -17.41 1.30
CA GLU A 372 14.73 -16.49 0.70
C GLU A 372 15.34 -15.55 1.74
N LEU A 373 16.60 -15.19 1.56
CA LEU A 373 17.35 -14.22 2.35
C LEU A 373 17.86 -13.11 1.43
N LEU A 374 17.51 -11.85 1.76
CA LEU A 374 17.91 -10.71 0.95
C LEU A 374 18.66 -9.68 1.79
N GLN A 375 19.75 -9.17 1.22
CA GLN A 375 20.45 -7.98 1.68
C GLN A 375 20.30 -6.90 0.62
N VAL A 376 20.23 -5.65 1.05
CA VAL A 376 20.01 -4.53 0.14
C VAL A 376 21.14 -3.51 0.29
N CYS A 377 21.83 -3.24 -0.80
CA CYS A 377 22.93 -2.29 -0.82
C CYS A 377 22.87 -1.46 -2.11
N TRP A 378 22.96 -0.13 -2.01
CA TRP A 378 22.94 0.71 -3.21
C TRP A 378 24.02 0.34 -4.22
N ALA A 379 25.24 0.14 -3.74
CA ALA A 379 26.36 -0.37 -4.53
C ALA A 379 27.29 -1.21 -3.65
N LEU A 380 27.71 -2.36 -4.15
CA LEU A 380 28.77 -3.17 -3.56
C LEU A 380 30.14 -2.70 -4.01
N ASP A 381 31.03 -2.52 -3.06
CA ASP A 381 32.43 -2.18 -3.25
C ASP A 381 33.32 -2.94 -2.26
N ALA A 382 34.62 -2.74 -2.33
CA ALA A 382 35.59 -3.38 -1.45
C ALA A 382 35.39 -3.06 0.06
N SER A 383 34.74 -1.95 0.38
CA SER A 383 34.55 -1.51 1.77
C SER A 383 33.35 -2.13 2.46
N ASN A 384 32.31 -2.52 1.71
CA ASN A 384 31.05 -2.98 2.27
C ASN A 384 30.70 -4.46 1.94
N THR A 385 31.26 -5.04 0.87
CA THR A 385 30.92 -6.40 0.41
C THR A 385 31.00 -7.44 1.53
N GLU A 386 32.07 -7.44 2.33
CA GLU A 386 32.22 -8.43 3.41
C GLU A 386 31.20 -8.28 4.53
N ARG A 387 30.74 -7.05 4.79
CA ARG A 387 29.66 -6.79 5.76
C ARG A 387 28.34 -7.37 5.27
N GLU A 388 27.95 -7.07 4.03
CA GLU A 388 26.69 -7.54 3.43
C GLU A 388 26.66 -9.07 3.34
N VAL A 389 27.78 -9.68 2.93
CA VAL A 389 27.92 -11.14 2.85
C VAL A 389 27.82 -11.79 4.23
N ARG A 390 28.47 -11.24 5.28
CA ARG A 390 28.39 -11.80 6.63
C ARG A 390 26.96 -11.79 7.17
N GLY A 391 26.17 -10.74 6.91
CA GLY A 391 24.77 -10.67 7.30
C GLY A 391 23.95 -11.81 6.72
N LEU A 392 24.08 -12.06 5.42
CA LEU A 392 23.42 -13.19 4.76
C LEU A 392 23.86 -14.54 5.27
N LEU A 393 25.18 -14.77 5.44
CA LEU A 393 25.71 -16.04 5.94
C LEU A 393 25.29 -16.33 7.38
N ALA A 394 25.23 -15.30 8.24
CA ALA A 394 24.71 -15.43 9.61
C ALA A 394 23.23 -15.82 9.62
N ALA A 395 22.41 -15.18 8.79
CA ALA A 395 21.00 -15.53 8.64
C ALA A 395 20.83 -16.93 8.02
N SER A 396 21.63 -17.30 7.01
CA SER A 396 21.64 -18.63 6.39
C SER A 396 21.98 -19.73 7.41
N ALA A 397 23.03 -19.55 8.19
CA ALA A 397 23.41 -20.50 9.25
C ALA A 397 22.32 -20.66 10.32
N PHE A 398 21.60 -19.57 10.67
CA PHE A 398 20.54 -19.59 11.66
C PHE A 398 19.25 -20.25 11.15
N THR A 399 18.88 -19.99 9.88
CA THR A 399 17.62 -20.43 9.27
C THR A 399 17.73 -21.76 8.53
N GLY A 400 18.92 -22.10 8.02
CA GLY A 400 19.15 -23.21 7.10
C GLY A 400 18.85 -22.87 5.63
N CYS A 401 18.45 -21.64 5.32
CA CYS A 401 18.17 -21.20 3.95
C CYS A 401 19.46 -20.87 3.21
N THR A 402 19.60 -21.36 1.98
CA THR A 402 20.76 -21.12 1.10
C THR A 402 20.44 -20.23 -0.11
N ASP A 403 19.16 -19.87 -0.31
CA ASP A 403 18.78 -18.89 -1.34
C ASP A 403 19.10 -17.48 -0.81
N CYS A 404 20.28 -16.99 -1.17
CA CYS A 404 20.85 -15.74 -0.70
C CYS A 404 21.04 -14.76 -1.85
N LYS A 405 20.49 -13.55 -1.71
CA LYS A 405 20.57 -12.51 -2.72
C LYS A 405 21.02 -11.17 -2.15
N ILE A 406 21.80 -10.43 -2.90
CA ILE A 406 22.08 -9.02 -2.65
C ILE A 406 21.42 -8.18 -3.74
N ILE A 407 20.49 -7.32 -3.37
CA ILE A 407 19.82 -6.44 -4.30
C ILE A 407 20.55 -5.11 -4.32
N THR A 408 20.95 -4.69 -5.53
CA THR A 408 21.69 -3.44 -5.74
C THR A 408 20.96 -2.52 -6.69
N HIS A 409 21.44 -1.27 -6.77
CA HIS A 409 20.91 -0.33 -7.75
C HIS A 409 21.10 -0.83 -9.20
N ASN A 410 22.26 -1.35 -9.57
CA ASN A 410 22.55 -1.68 -10.97
C ASN A 410 23.60 -2.78 -11.21
N GLN A 411 24.04 -3.48 -10.18
CA GLN A 411 25.12 -4.47 -10.31
C GLN A 411 24.55 -5.87 -10.55
N LEU A 412 25.22 -6.64 -11.42
CA LEU A 412 24.89 -8.02 -11.74
C LEU A 412 26.16 -8.86 -11.65
N THR A 413 26.24 -9.72 -10.65
CA THR A 413 27.39 -10.65 -10.42
C THR A 413 26.96 -11.78 -9.49
N SER A 414 27.88 -12.63 -9.09
CA SER A 414 27.69 -13.63 -8.03
C SER A 414 28.92 -13.71 -7.14
N ILE A 415 28.70 -14.08 -5.89
CA ILE A 415 29.75 -14.22 -4.87
C ILE A 415 29.66 -15.63 -4.30
N GLN A 416 30.76 -16.41 -4.41
CA GLN A 416 30.83 -17.74 -3.79
C GLN A 416 31.44 -17.65 -2.39
N ARG A 417 30.79 -18.27 -1.40
CA ARG A 417 31.30 -18.39 -0.02
C ARG A 417 31.02 -19.80 0.53
N GLY A 418 32.02 -20.65 0.49
CA GLY A 418 31.83 -22.07 0.82
C GLY A 418 30.80 -22.70 -0.13
N ASP A 419 29.79 -23.34 0.43
CA ASP A 419 28.69 -23.99 -0.32
C ASP A 419 27.55 -23.04 -0.70
N VAL A 420 27.60 -21.77 -0.26
CA VAL A 420 26.55 -20.78 -0.53
C VAL A 420 26.96 -19.90 -1.71
N THR A 421 26.11 -19.85 -2.73
CA THR A 421 26.21 -18.90 -3.83
C THR A 421 25.26 -17.73 -3.58
N ILE A 422 25.82 -16.53 -3.51
CA ILE A 422 25.05 -15.29 -3.31
C ILE A 422 24.89 -14.62 -4.67
N GLU A 423 23.65 -14.48 -5.13
CA GLU A 423 23.35 -13.74 -6.35
C GLU A 423 23.32 -12.24 -6.07
N VAL A 424 24.00 -11.45 -6.89
CA VAL A 424 23.95 -9.98 -6.82
C VAL A 424 23.13 -9.50 -8.01
N LEU A 425 21.99 -8.91 -7.75
CA LEU A 425 21.01 -8.54 -8.79
C LEU A 425 20.72 -7.04 -8.76
N PRO A 426 20.56 -6.39 -9.92
CA PRO A 426 19.96 -5.07 -9.98
C PRO A 426 18.46 -5.17 -9.65
N VAL A 427 17.93 -4.17 -8.95
CA VAL A 427 16.55 -4.16 -8.42
C VAL A 427 15.47 -4.45 -9.48
N TRP A 428 15.67 -4.05 -10.74
CA TRP A 428 14.70 -4.33 -11.81
C TRP A 428 14.75 -5.77 -12.38
N LYS A 429 15.58 -6.62 -11.81
CA LYS A 429 15.62 -8.07 -12.12
C LYS A 429 15.06 -8.95 -11.00
N MET A 430 14.62 -8.33 -9.94
CA MET A 430 13.96 -8.96 -8.82
C MET A 430 12.57 -9.54 -9.16
#